data_69b5433c57762442e13f8a5e1c2aaea4
#
_entry.id   69b5433c57762442e13f8a5e1c2aaea4
#
_cell.length_a   1.000
_cell.length_b   1.000
_cell.length_c   1.000
_cell.angle_alpha   90.00
_cell.angle_beta   90.00
_cell.angle_gamma   90.00
#
_symmetry.space_group_name_H-M   'P 1'
#
loop_
_entity.id
_entity.type
_entity.pdbx_description
1 polymer ?
#
loop_
_entity_poly.entity_id
_entity_poly.type
_entity_poly.pdbx_seq_one_letter_code
_entity_poly.pdbx_strand_id
1 'polypeptide(L)' 'MKLPDKEMRTRDYGEWLCEVGNALIAELRGAQLSYRDAIHALEAAVRVLESEALSQGMEARHG' A
#
# COMPACT_ATOMS: atom_id res chain seq x y z
N MET A 1 5.30 -11.66 3.29
CA MET A 1 5.17 -11.05 1.96
C MET A 1 6.40 -10.22 1.64
N LYS A 2 6.88 -10.34 0.43
CA LYS A 2 8.06 -9.60 0.04
C LYS A 2 7.70 -8.51 -0.95
N LEU A 3 8.00 -7.28 -0.62
CA LEU A 3 7.71 -6.15 -1.48
C LEU A 3 8.94 -5.77 -2.30
N PRO A 4 8.73 -5.14 -3.45
CA PRO A 4 9.84 -4.65 -4.26
C PRO A 4 10.70 -3.67 -3.47
N ASP A 5 11.99 -3.68 -3.77
CA ASP A 5 12.93 -2.81 -3.09
C ASP A 5 12.67 -1.36 -3.42
N LYS A 6 12.97 -0.50 -2.46
CA LYS A 6 12.86 0.93 -2.66
C LYS A 6 13.66 1.41 -3.86
N GLU A 7 14.75 0.78 -4.13
CA GLU A 7 15.63 1.22 -5.21
C GLU A 7 14.98 1.14 -6.57
N MET A 8 14.02 0.25 -6.72
CA MET A 8 13.29 0.16 -7.97
C MET A 8 12.49 1.40 -8.25
N ARG A 9 12.16 2.13 -7.21
CA ARG A 9 11.36 3.33 -7.34
C ARG A 9 12.07 4.42 -8.12
N THR A 10 13.41 4.39 -8.14
CA THR A 10 14.16 5.43 -8.82
C THR A 10 14.01 5.36 -10.33
N ARG A 11 13.66 4.18 -10.86
CA ARG A 11 13.46 4.06 -12.29
C ARG A 11 12.10 4.56 -12.72
N ASP A 12 11.07 4.15 -12.02
CA ASP A 12 9.71 4.50 -12.38
C ASP A 12 8.85 4.31 -11.15
N TYR A 13 8.46 5.42 -10.55
CA TYR A 13 7.68 5.39 -9.33
C TYR A 13 6.33 4.71 -9.55
N GLY A 14 5.67 5.01 -10.67
CA GLY A 14 4.38 4.39 -10.96
C GLY A 14 4.50 2.90 -11.14
N GLU A 15 5.53 2.47 -11.84
CA GLU A 15 5.76 1.05 -12.05
C GLU A 15 6.04 0.35 -10.72
N TRP A 16 6.85 0.97 -9.87
CA TRP A 16 7.14 0.42 -8.56
C TRP A 16 5.87 0.28 -7.73
N LEU A 17 5.00 1.30 -7.77
CA LEU A 17 3.73 1.23 -7.04
C LEU A 17 2.86 0.10 -7.54
N CYS A 18 2.84 -0.12 -8.85
CA CYS A 18 2.07 -1.23 -9.41
C CYS A 18 2.58 -2.57 -8.90
N GLU A 19 3.90 -2.71 -8.80
CA GLU A 19 4.46 -3.96 -8.30
C GLU A 19 4.11 -4.18 -6.84
N VAL A 20 4.18 -3.12 -6.03
CA VAL A 20 3.77 -3.23 -4.64
C VAL A 20 2.30 -3.61 -4.55
N GLY A 21 1.46 -2.95 -5.33
CA GLY A 21 0.03 -3.25 -5.34
C GLY A 21 -0.24 -4.68 -5.73
N ASN A 22 0.46 -5.16 -6.76
CA ASN A 22 0.27 -6.54 -7.19
C ASN A 22 0.69 -7.54 -6.12
N ALA A 23 1.75 -7.23 -5.39
CA ALA A 23 2.19 -8.10 -4.30
C ALA A 23 1.13 -8.15 -3.20
N LEU A 24 0.51 -7.02 -2.88
CA LEU A 24 -0.56 -6.99 -1.90
C LEU A 24 -1.76 -7.79 -2.36
N ILE A 25 -2.13 -7.64 -3.63
CA ILE A 25 -3.26 -8.37 -4.17
C ILE A 25 -3.00 -9.86 -4.13
N ALA A 26 -1.79 -10.27 -4.47
CA ALA A 26 -1.44 -11.69 -4.43
C ALA A 26 -1.57 -12.23 -3.02
N GLU A 27 -1.18 -11.45 -2.03
CA GLU A 27 -1.30 -11.86 -0.64
C GLU A 27 -2.75 -12.04 -0.25
N LEU A 28 -3.61 -11.11 -0.68
CA LEU A 28 -5.03 -11.18 -0.37
C LEU A 28 -5.67 -12.39 -1.03
N ARG A 29 -5.26 -12.70 -2.26
CA ARG A 29 -5.79 -13.88 -2.94
C ARG A 29 -5.37 -15.14 -2.23
N GLY A 30 -4.14 -15.17 -1.74
CA GLY A 30 -3.66 -16.31 -0.98
C GLY A 30 -4.46 -16.55 0.27
N ALA A 31 -5.03 -15.49 0.84
CA ALA A 31 -5.89 -15.60 2.02
C ALA A 31 -7.31 -16.00 1.66
N GLN A 32 -7.60 -16.13 0.37
CA GLN A 32 -8.91 -16.58 -0.11
C GLN A 32 -10.05 -15.66 0.30
N LEU A 33 -9.78 -14.38 0.26
CA LEU A 33 -10.80 -13.38 0.55
C LEU A 33 -11.66 -13.13 -0.68
N SER A 34 -12.94 -12.80 -0.44
CA SER A 34 -13.78 -12.34 -1.53
C SER A 34 -13.31 -10.98 -2.00
N TYR A 35 -13.73 -10.57 -3.20
CA TYR A 35 -13.38 -9.24 -3.70
C TYR A 35 -13.83 -8.15 -2.73
N ARG A 36 -15.02 -8.28 -2.19
CA ARG A 36 -15.53 -7.29 -1.26
C ARG A 36 -14.63 -7.20 -0.02
N ASP A 37 -14.28 -8.35 0.54
CA ASP A 37 -13.46 -8.34 1.75
C ASP A 37 -12.07 -7.81 1.46
N ALA A 38 -11.53 -8.15 0.30
CA ALA A 38 -10.21 -7.65 -0.08
C ALA A 38 -10.23 -6.13 -0.23
N ILE A 39 -11.27 -5.60 -0.85
CA ILE A 39 -11.40 -4.16 -1.02
C ILE A 39 -11.51 -3.48 0.34
N HIS A 40 -12.33 -4.04 1.23
CA HIS A 40 -12.49 -3.46 2.56
C HIS A 40 -11.19 -3.51 3.35
N ALA A 41 -10.43 -4.58 3.20
CA ALA A 41 -9.15 -4.68 3.89
C ALA A 41 -8.19 -3.60 3.41
N LEU A 42 -8.16 -3.38 2.11
CA LEU A 42 -7.28 -2.34 1.57
C LEU A 42 -7.73 -0.95 1.99
N GLU A 43 -9.03 -0.72 2.03
CA GLU A 43 -9.54 0.57 2.49
C GLU A 43 -9.21 0.81 3.95
N ALA A 44 -9.30 -0.23 4.76
CA ALA A 44 -8.92 -0.12 6.16
C ALA A 44 -7.44 0.20 6.31
N ALA A 45 -6.61 -0.45 5.47
CA ALA A 45 -5.18 -0.20 5.51
C ALA A 45 -4.88 1.25 5.14
N VAL A 46 -5.58 1.79 4.17
CA VAL A 46 -5.40 3.19 3.79
C VAL A 46 -5.66 4.10 4.97
N ARG A 47 -6.74 3.84 5.70
CA ARG A 47 -7.08 4.68 6.85
C ARG A 47 -6.03 4.61 7.95
N VAL A 48 -5.50 3.40 8.18
CA VAL A 48 -4.45 3.25 9.18
C VAL A 48 -3.22 4.05 8.78
N LEU A 49 -2.83 3.95 7.53
CA LEU A 49 -1.65 4.66 7.06
C LEU A 49 -1.85 6.17 7.12
N GLU A 50 -3.04 6.64 6.77
CA GLU A 50 -3.33 8.07 6.84
C GLU A 50 -3.26 8.56 8.27
N SER A 51 -3.78 7.77 9.19
CA SER A 51 -3.74 8.13 10.59
C SER A 51 -2.30 8.19 11.10
N GLU A 52 -1.49 7.23 10.70
CA GLU A 52 -0.09 7.23 11.10
C GLU A 52 0.66 8.41 10.52
N ALA A 53 0.37 8.75 9.28
CA ALA A 53 1.02 9.87 8.65
C ALA A 53 0.69 11.17 9.38
N LEU A 54 -0.58 11.33 9.77
CA LEU A 54 -0.97 12.51 10.54
C LEU A 54 -0.28 12.54 11.89
N SER A 55 -0.21 11.40 12.55
CA SER A 55 0.45 11.32 13.84
C SER A 55 1.90 11.75 13.77
N GLN A 56 2.54 11.45 12.66
CA GLN A 56 3.94 11.79 12.51
C GLN A 56 4.14 13.18 11.92
N GLY A 57 3.06 13.86 11.64
CA GLY A 57 3.15 15.22 11.17
C GLY A 57 3.63 15.34 9.74
N MET A 58 3.49 14.29 8.96
CA MET A 58 4.00 14.32 7.60
C MET A 58 3.30 15.36 6.76
N GLU A 59 2.01 15.51 6.97
CA GLU A 59 1.24 16.46 6.17
C GLU A 59 1.62 17.89 6.48
N ALA A 60 2.01 18.13 7.69
CA ALA A 60 2.34 19.49 8.10
C ALA A 60 3.51 20.05 7.32
N ARG A 61 4.35 19.18 6.83
CA ARG A 61 5.54 19.63 6.14
C ARG A 61 5.25 20.11 4.74
N HIS A 62 4.11 19.81 4.25
CA HIS A 62 3.73 20.25 2.92
C HIS A 62 3.25 21.68 2.91
N GLY A 63 3.00 22.14 4.07
CA GLY A 63 2.54 23.50 4.20
C GLY A 63 3.51 24.45 3.59
#